data_065a80e040dafd4e4458f9f4074f8953
#
_entry.id   065a80e040dafd4e4458f9f4074f8953
#
_cell.length_a   1.000
_cell.length_b   1.000
_cell.length_c   1.000
_cell.angle_alpha   90.00
_cell.angle_beta   90.00
_cell.angle_gamma   90.00
#
_symmetry.space_group_name_H-M   'P 1'
#
loop_
_entity.id
_entity.type
_entity.pdbx_description
1 polymer ?
#
loop_
_entity_poly.entity_id
_entity_poly.type
_entity_poly.pdbx_seq_one_letter_code
_entity_poly.pdbx_strand_id
1 'polypeptide(L)'
;MRRACALLLLAVCLANVPPPVEAAFPAPYHPTPVQASGRPQRHEFDLTAPLKRAQREHKRLYVYLGASDCPYCRRYEAFLERHADELVAEFAKDYLVIDLRSQLSVTAEQLYFRIGDKSLPYADFMRAIGDERARLLVYPSVWLFDGSGKPLMQMPAGTGTFETVPEQLEILRLQQ
;
A
#
# COMPACT_ATOMS: atom_id res chain seq x y z
N MET A 1 60.80 -38.82 10.61
CA MET A 1 60.28 -38.08 9.45
C MET A 1 58.80 -37.81 9.72
N ARG A 2 58.44 -36.63 10.27
CA ARG A 2 57.08 -36.23 10.60
C ARG A 2 56.62 -35.22 9.55
N ARG A 3 55.59 -35.55 8.74
CA ARG A 3 54.97 -34.67 7.77
C ARG A 3 53.81 -33.94 8.45
N ALA A 4 53.97 -32.65 8.65
CA ALA A 4 52.90 -31.76 9.10
C ALA A 4 52.02 -31.39 7.90
N CYS A 5 50.73 -31.78 7.96
CA CYS A 5 49.70 -31.30 7.04
C CYS A 5 49.13 -29.96 7.57
N ALA A 6 49.40 -28.88 6.86
CA ALA A 6 48.79 -27.59 7.13
C ALA A 6 47.44 -27.54 6.43
N LEU A 7 46.37 -27.51 7.23
CA LEU A 7 45.00 -27.27 6.76
C LEU A 7 44.78 -25.74 6.63
N LEU A 8 44.69 -25.24 5.38
CA LEU A 8 44.27 -23.89 5.07
C LEU A 8 42.75 -23.83 5.24
N LEU A 9 42.30 -23.14 6.29
CA LEU A 9 40.88 -22.73 6.46
C LEU A 9 40.62 -21.51 5.57
N LEU A 10 39.91 -21.75 4.45
CA LEU A 10 39.33 -20.67 3.65
C LEU A 10 38.11 -20.13 4.40
N ALA A 11 38.21 -18.95 5.02
CA ALA A 11 37.07 -18.21 5.57
C ALA A 11 36.32 -17.58 4.39
N VAL A 12 35.17 -18.16 4.05
CA VAL A 12 34.22 -17.56 3.09
C VAL A 12 33.49 -16.44 3.82
N CYS A 13 33.89 -15.19 3.56
CA CYS A 13 33.11 -14.01 3.95
C CYS A 13 31.83 -14.01 3.13
N LEU A 14 30.72 -14.52 3.70
CA LEU A 14 29.39 -14.28 3.19
C LEU A 14 29.11 -12.77 3.35
N ALA A 15 29.25 -12.01 2.26
CA ALA A 15 28.80 -10.64 2.20
C ALA A 15 27.28 -10.64 2.48
N ASN A 16 26.87 -10.09 3.62
CA ASN A 16 25.47 -9.79 3.91
C ASN A 16 25.05 -8.70 2.92
N VAL A 17 24.55 -9.09 1.76
CA VAL A 17 23.84 -8.18 0.86
C VAL A 17 22.50 -7.92 1.54
N PRO A 18 22.21 -6.67 1.96
CA PRO A 18 20.89 -6.36 2.50
C PRO A 18 19.84 -6.69 1.42
N PRO A 19 18.69 -7.24 1.81
CA PRO A 19 17.62 -7.45 0.84
C PRO A 19 17.26 -6.13 0.18
N PRO A 20 16.88 -6.14 -1.11
CA PRO A 20 16.43 -4.93 -1.78
C PRO A 20 15.31 -4.31 -0.95
N VAL A 21 15.44 -3.01 -0.67
CA VAL A 21 14.39 -2.27 0.03
C VAL A 21 13.16 -2.30 -0.88
N GLU A 22 12.22 -3.13 -0.53
CA GLU A 22 10.95 -3.22 -1.23
C GLU A 22 10.23 -1.88 -1.04
N ALA A 23 9.77 -1.28 -2.14
CA ALA A 23 9.00 -0.04 -2.09
C ALA A 23 7.84 -0.23 -1.11
N ALA A 24 7.71 0.66 -0.14
CA ALA A 24 6.75 0.57 0.92
C ALA A 24 6.23 1.96 1.28
N PHE A 25 5.00 2.05 1.75
CA PHE A 25 4.48 3.31 2.27
C PHE A 25 5.37 3.78 3.44
N PRO A 26 5.72 5.08 3.54
CA PRO A 26 6.75 5.54 4.47
C PRO A 26 6.43 5.25 5.93
N ALA A 27 7.43 4.77 6.68
CA ALA A 27 7.30 4.33 8.06
C ALA A 27 6.75 5.39 9.04
N PRO A 28 7.03 6.70 8.91
CA PRO A 28 6.46 7.73 9.79
C PRO A 28 4.94 7.77 9.84
N TYR A 29 4.26 7.30 8.79
CA TYR A 29 2.79 7.22 8.74
C TYR A 29 2.21 5.99 9.45
N HIS A 30 3.05 5.14 10.04
CA HIS A 30 2.66 3.89 10.71
C HIS A 30 1.74 2.98 9.87
N PRO A 31 2.09 2.69 8.62
CA PRO A 31 1.24 1.90 7.74
C PRO A 31 1.06 0.49 8.29
N THR A 32 -0.14 -0.06 8.09
CA THR A 32 -0.44 -1.46 8.37
C THR A 32 -0.31 -2.23 7.05
N PRO A 33 0.70 -3.08 6.87
CA PRO A 33 0.84 -3.86 5.65
C PRO A 33 -0.21 -4.97 5.59
N VAL A 34 -0.83 -5.13 4.41
CA VAL A 34 -1.72 -6.25 4.13
C VAL A 34 -1.22 -6.95 2.87
N GLN A 35 -0.86 -8.21 3.03
CA GLN A 35 -0.39 -9.04 1.93
C GLN A 35 -1.56 -9.67 1.20
N ALA A 36 -1.43 -9.78 -0.13
CA ALA A 36 -2.42 -10.49 -0.92
C ALA A 36 -2.43 -11.97 -0.54
N SER A 37 -3.63 -12.52 -0.37
CA SER A 37 -3.85 -13.95 -0.17
C SER A 37 -4.75 -14.48 -1.27
N GLY A 38 -4.66 -15.76 -1.57
CA GLY A 38 -5.53 -16.42 -2.52
C GLY A 38 -4.80 -17.30 -3.53
N ARG A 39 -5.50 -17.63 -4.61
CA ARG A 39 -5.00 -18.51 -5.68
C ARG A 39 -4.11 -17.72 -6.66
N PRO A 40 -3.24 -18.38 -7.42
CA PRO A 40 -2.65 -17.77 -8.59
C PRO A 40 -3.73 -17.10 -9.44
N GLN A 41 -3.48 -15.89 -9.94
CA GLN A 41 -4.45 -15.06 -10.68
C GLN A 41 -5.60 -14.44 -9.83
N ARG A 42 -5.56 -14.60 -8.50
CA ARG A 42 -6.50 -13.93 -7.60
C ARG A 42 -5.73 -13.28 -6.46
N HIS A 43 -5.45 -12.02 -6.60
CA HIS A 43 -4.80 -11.20 -5.58
C HIS A 43 -5.87 -10.59 -4.67
N GLU A 44 -6.13 -11.27 -3.55
CA GLU A 44 -7.16 -10.85 -2.60
C GLU A 44 -6.52 -10.23 -1.36
N PHE A 45 -6.89 -8.99 -1.07
CA PHE A 45 -6.49 -8.27 0.13
C PHE A 45 -7.63 -8.28 1.15
N ASP A 46 -7.36 -8.74 2.37
CA ASP A 46 -8.34 -8.78 3.44
C ASP A 46 -8.27 -7.51 4.29
N LEU A 47 -9.26 -6.65 4.12
CA LEU A 47 -9.43 -5.39 4.86
C LEU A 47 -10.28 -5.55 6.13
N THR A 48 -10.68 -6.76 6.50
CA THR A 48 -11.58 -6.99 7.65
C THR A 48 -10.96 -6.54 8.98
N ALA A 49 -9.70 -6.93 9.24
CA ALA A 49 -9.02 -6.55 10.48
C ALA A 49 -8.68 -5.04 10.53
N PRO A 50 -8.11 -4.43 9.47
CA PRO A 50 -7.95 -2.98 9.37
C PRO A 50 -9.24 -2.21 9.62
N LEU A 51 -10.35 -2.64 9.01
CA LEU A 51 -11.64 -1.97 9.16
C LEU A 51 -12.17 -2.04 10.59
N LYS A 52 -12.10 -3.21 11.23
CA LYS A 52 -12.47 -3.36 12.64
C LYS A 52 -11.62 -2.47 13.56
N ARG A 53 -10.35 -2.28 13.23
CA ARG A 53 -9.48 -1.35 13.93
C ARG A 53 -9.93 0.10 13.73
N ALA A 54 -10.20 0.51 12.49
CA ALA A 54 -10.68 1.85 12.18
C ALA A 54 -11.96 2.20 12.93
N GLN A 55 -12.92 1.24 12.98
CA GLN A 55 -14.16 1.40 13.74
C GLN A 55 -13.92 1.63 15.24
N ARG A 56 -13.04 0.85 15.86
CA ARG A 56 -12.70 1.00 17.30
C ARG A 56 -12.01 2.32 17.61
N GLU A 57 -11.19 2.81 16.67
CA GLU A 57 -10.42 4.04 16.82
C GLU A 57 -11.15 5.28 16.28
N HIS A 58 -12.40 5.12 15.80
CA HIS A 58 -13.19 6.18 15.16
C HIS A 58 -12.45 6.88 14.01
N LYS A 59 -11.73 6.08 13.20
CA LYS A 59 -10.96 6.53 12.04
C LYS A 59 -11.52 5.99 10.74
N ARG A 60 -11.06 6.58 9.65
CA ARG A 60 -11.25 6.12 8.28
C ARG A 60 -10.04 5.30 7.84
N LEU A 61 -10.14 4.62 6.70
CA LEU A 61 -8.99 3.98 6.09
C LEU A 61 -8.48 4.81 4.91
N TYR A 62 -7.17 5.00 4.90
CA TYR A 62 -6.41 5.43 3.74
C TYR A 62 -5.74 4.18 3.16
N VAL A 63 -6.34 3.58 2.15
CA VAL A 63 -5.88 2.32 1.57
C VAL A 63 -5.03 2.63 0.35
N TYR A 64 -3.72 2.43 0.48
CA TYR A 64 -2.75 2.60 -0.59
C TYR A 64 -2.48 1.27 -1.28
N LEU A 65 -2.60 1.24 -2.60
CA LEU A 65 -2.20 0.12 -3.43
C LEU A 65 -0.98 0.51 -4.25
N GLY A 66 0.17 -0.02 -3.87
CA GLY A 66 1.41 0.11 -4.61
C GLY A 66 1.81 -1.20 -5.29
N ALA A 67 2.71 -1.11 -6.27
CA ALA A 67 3.37 -2.27 -6.83
C ALA A 67 4.88 -2.16 -6.60
N SER A 68 5.53 -3.29 -6.25
CA SER A 68 6.95 -3.32 -5.89
C SER A 68 7.87 -2.90 -7.05
N ASP A 69 7.44 -3.10 -8.28
CA ASP A 69 8.13 -2.80 -9.53
C ASP A 69 7.68 -1.48 -10.19
N CYS A 70 6.90 -0.64 -9.47
CA CYS A 70 6.28 0.58 -10.01
C CYS A 70 7.13 1.84 -9.78
N PRO A 71 7.62 2.53 -10.81
CA PRO A 71 8.36 3.78 -10.65
C PRO A 71 7.52 4.94 -10.08
N TYR A 72 6.25 5.02 -10.45
CA TYR A 72 5.34 6.06 -9.95
C TYR A 72 5.00 5.85 -8.48
N CYS A 73 4.94 4.59 -8.01
CA CYS A 73 4.78 4.27 -6.60
C CYS A 73 5.94 4.82 -5.78
N ARG A 74 7.18 4.53 -6.21
CA ARG A 74 8.39 5.08 -5.56
C ARG A 74 8.44 6.60 -5.56
N ARG A 75 7.98 7.24 -6.64
CA ARG A 75 7.90 8.71 -6.70
C ARG A 75 6.92 9.27 -5.66
N TYR A 76 5.76 8.68 -5.55
CA TYR A 76 4.75 9.09 -4.57
C TYR A 76 5.21 8.81 -3.13
N GLU A 77 5.78 7.65 -2.87
CA GLU A 77 6.35 7.28 -1.57
C GLU A 77 7.49 8.24 -1.17
N ALA A 78 8.37 8.60 -2.10
CA ALA A 78 9.42 9.58 -1.85
C ALA A 78 8.88 11.01 -1.63
N PHE A 79 7.75 11.37 -2.22
CA PHE A 79 7.05 12.63 -1.92
C PHE A 79 6.54 12.61 -0.49
N LEU A 80 5.84 11.57 -0.08
CA LEU A 80 5.32 11.42 1.29
C LEU A 80 6.44 11.42 2.34
N GLU A 81 7.55 10.72 2.05
CA GLU A 81 8.72 10.71 2.93
C GLU A 81 9.31 12.10 3.15
N ARG A 82 9.48 12.87 2.07
CA ARG A 82 10.01 14.25 2.14
C ARG A 82 9.12 15.20 2.93
N HIS A 83 7.82 15.00 2.90
CA HIS A 83 6.85 15.88 3.54
C HIS A 83 6.20 15.26 4.78
N ALA A 84 6.90 14.30 5.41
CA ALA A 84 6.39 13.61 6.59
C ALA A 84 6.10 14.58 7.74
N ASP A 85 6.94 15.59 7.94
CA ASP A 85 6.76 16.59 9.00
C ASP A 85 5.47 17.41 8.84
N GLU A 86 5.00 17.59 7.59
CA GLU A 86 3.80 18.35 7.29
C GLU A 86 2.54 17.46 7.26
N LEU A 87 2.67 16.20 6.84
CA LEU A 87 1.55 15.35 6.51
C LEU A 87 1.20 14.32 7.58
N VAL A 88 2.17 13.78 8.33
CA VAL A 88 1.93 12.67 9.27
C VAL A 88 0.86 12.99 10.29
N ALA A 89 0.89 14.18 10.87
CA ALA A 89 -0.10 14.59 11.88
C ALA A 89 -1.51 14.67 11.30
N GLU A 90 -1.65 15.14 10.06
CA GLU A 90 -2.95 15.24 9.38
C GLU A 90 -3.50 13.86 9.01
N PHE A 91 -2.66 12.94 8.53
CA PHE A 91 -3.06 11.55 8.33
C PHE A 91 -3.49 10.89 9.63
N ALA A 92 -2.65 11.02 10.68
CA ALA A 92 -2.90 10.37 11.96
C ALA A 92 -4.16 10.87 12.66
N LYS A 93 -4.63 12.08 12.34
CA LYS A 93 -5.83 12.65 12.93
C LYS A 93 -7.09 11.83 12.61
N ASP A 94 -7.30 11.48 11.35
CA ASP A 94 -8.55 10.91 10.86
C ASP A 94 -8.42 9.54 10.18
N TYR A 95 -7.19 9.11 9.85
CA TYR A 95 -6.97 7.92 9.04
C TYR A 95 -6.05 6.90 9.68
N LEU A 96 -6.32 5.63 9.37
CA LEU A 96 -5.36 4.54 9.44
C LEU A 96 -4.85 4.26 8.04
N VAL A 97 -3.54 4.25 7.88
CA VAL A 97 -2.90 3.93 6.60
C VAL A 97 -2.78 2.42 6.44
N ILE A 98 -3.27 1.91 5.34
CA ILE A 98 -3.20 0.49 4.96
C ILE A 98 -2.37 0.39 3.69
N ASP A 99 -1.30 -0.39 3.76
CA ASP A 99 -0.35 -0.58 2.66
C ASP A 99 -0.58 -1.93 1.99
N LEU A 100 -1.11 -1.90 0.77
CA LEU A 100 -1.33 -3.08 -0.07
C LEU A 100 -0.22 -3.17 -1.11
N ARG A 101 0.43 -4.34 -1.20
CA ARG A 101 1.49 -4.57 -2.17
C ARG A 101 1.10 -5.56 -3.24
N SER A 102 1.27 -5.13 -4.49
CA SER A 102 1.01 -5.91 -5.69
C SER A 102 2.21 -5.86 -6.64
N GLN A 103 1.99 -6.18 -7.89
CA GLN A 103 2.93 -6.09 -9.00
C GLN A 103 2.24 -5.45 -10.19
N LEU A 104 2.98 -4.78 -11.07
CA LEU A 104 2.42 -4.15 -12.28
C LEU A 104 1.76 -5.17 -13.23
N SER A 105 2.16 -6.43 -13.15
CA SER A 105 1.57 -7.52 -13.92
C SER A 105 0.18 -7.95 -13.47
N VAL A 106 -0.27 -7.52 -12.27
CA VAL A 106 -1.61 -7.82 -11.75
C VAL A 106 -2.62 -6.90 -12.41
N THR A 107 -3.62 -7.49 -13.06
CA THR A 107 -4.70 -6.75 -13.72
C THR A 107 -5.90 -6.52 -12.81
N ALA A 108 -6.81 -5.63 -13.20
CA ALA A 108 -8.02 -5.33 -12.45
C ALA A 108 -8.90 -6.57 -12.21
N GLU A 109 -8.94 -7.49 -13.16
CA GLU A 109 -9.72 -8.73 -13.08
C GLU A 109 -9.17 -9.72 -12.04
N GLN A 110 -7.90 -9.58 -11.70
CA GLN A 110 -7.22 -10.43 -10.73
C GLN A 110 -7.27 -9.85 -9.31
N LEU A 111 -7.69 -8.59 -9.17
CA LEU A 111 -7.66 -7.87 -7.90
C LEU A 111 -9.01 -7.99 -7.17
N TYR A 112 -8.94 -8.38 -5.89
CA TYR A 112 -10.10 -8.55 -5.02
C TYR A 112 -9.85 -7.91 -3.65
N PHE A 113 -10.93 -7.42 -3.05
CA PHE A 113 -10.94 -6.93 -1.67
C PHE A 113 -11.95 -7.72 -0.85
N ARG A 114 -11.51 -8.20 0.30
CA ARG A 114 -12.36 -8.88 1.28
C ARG A 114 -12.71 -7.92 2.40
N ILE A 115 -14.01 -7.87 2.73
CA ILE A 115 -14.54 -7.16 3.90
C ILE A 115 -15.53 -8.12 4.58
N GLY A 116 -15.18 -8.64 5.74
CA GLY A 116 -15.94 -9.71 6.41
C GLY A 116 -16.03 -10.95 5.52
N ASP A 117 -17.25 -11.42 5.30
CA ASP A 117 -17.52 -12.60 4.48
C ASP A 117 -17.63 -12.29 2.97
N LYS A 118 -17.59 -11.02 2.60
CA LYS A 118 -17.73 -10.59 1.21
C LYS A 118 -16.36 -10.36 0.58
N SER A 119 -16.13 -10.99 -0.57
CA SER A 119 -15.00 -10.73 -1.43
C SER A 119 -15.49 -10.06 -2.71
N LEU A 120 -15.09 -8.81 -2.91
CA LEU A 120 -15.53 -7.98 -4.03
C LEU A 120 -14.40 -7.86 -5.06
N PRO A 121 -14.67 -8.13 -6.34
CA PRO A 121 -13.71 -7.81 -7.40
C PRO A 121 -13.52 -6.30 -7.53
N TYR A 122 -12.37 -5.90 -8.05
CA TYR A 122 -11.99 -4.50 -8.24
C TYR A 122 -13.10 -3.66 -8.88
N ALA A 123 -13.72 -4.16 -9.96
CA ALA A 123 -14.78 -3.45 -10.67
C ALA A 123 -16.01 -3.12 -9.80
N ASP A 124 -16.31 -3.94 -8.78
CA ASP A 124 -17.43 -3.69 -7.87
C ASP A 124 -17.11 -2.56 -6.90
N PHE A 125 -15.87 -2.47 -6.43
CA PHE A 125 -15.41 -1.30 -5.67
C PHE A 125 -15.58 -0.02 -6.47
N MET A 126 -15.18 -0.04 -7.72
CA MET A 126 -15.22 1.11 -8.59
C MET A 126 -16.66 1.57 -8.87
N ARG A 127 -17.56 0.62 -9.06
CA ARG A 127 -19.00 0.94 -9.17
C ARG A 127 -19.56 1.54 -7.88
N ALA A 128 -19.10 1.07 -6.72
CA ALA A 128 -19.56 1.57 -5.43
C ALA A 128 -19.21 3.04 -5.18
N ILE A 129 -18.12 3.53 -5.76
CA ILE A 129 -17.72 4.95 -5.68
C ILE A 129 -18.19 5.79 -6.88
N GLY A 130 -18.89 5.19 -7.82
CA GLY A 130 -19.44 5.91 -8.99
C GLY A 130 -18.39 6.38 -10.00
N ASP A 131 -17.16 5.84 -9.96
CA ASP A 131 -16.12 6.23 -10.89
C ASP A 131 -16.12 5.34 -12.13
N GLU A 132 -16.68 5.84 -13.22
CA GLU A 132 -16.72 5.14 -14.50
C GLU A 132 -15.34 4.99 -15.17
N ARG A 133 -14.38 5.85 -14.82
CA ARG A 133 -12.99 5.79 -15.33
C ARG A 133 -12.21 4.63 -14.73
N ALA A 134 -12.75 4.01 -13.74
CA ALA A 134 -12.18 2.98 -12.92
C ALA A 134 -12.04 1.61 -13.59
N ARG A 135 -12.21 1.50 -14.89
CA ARG A 135 -11.94 0.26 -15.62
C ARG A 135 -10.45 -0.07 -15.72
N LEU A 136 -9.60 0.93 -15.50
CA LEU A 136 -8.16 0.77 -15.57
C LEU A 136 -7.57 0.81 -14.16
N LEU A 137 -6.96 -0.30 -13.76
CA LEU A 137 -6.14 -0.32 -12.56
C LEU A 137 -4.88 0.51 -12.80
N VAL A 138 -4.69 1.54 -11.97
CA VAL A 138 -3.54 2.43 -12.03
C VAL A 138 -2.71 2.26 -10.77
N TYR A 139 -1.39 2.26 -10.88
CA TYR A 139 -0.47 2.23 -9.75
C TYR A 139 0.35 3.52 -9.68
N PRO A 140 0.49 4.12 -8.49
CA PRO A 140 -0.25 3.80 -7.27
C PRO A 140 -1.71 4.26 -7.34
N SER A 141 -2.57 3.60 -6.56
CA SER A 141 -3.93 4.03 -6.30
C SER A 141 -4.18 4.16 -4.81
N VAL A 142 -5.05 5.08 -4.45
CA VAL A 142 -5.51 5.25 -3.07
C VAL A 142 -7.04 5.18 -3.04
N TRP A 143 -7.57 4.46 -2.08
CA TRP A 143 -9.00 4.52 -1.75
C TRP A 143 -9.18 5.05 -0.34
N LEU A 144 -10.15 5.94 -0.17
CA LEU A 144 -10.64 6.35 1.13
C LEU A 144 -11.88 5.53 1.46
N PHE A 145 -11.91 4.96 2.66
CA PHE A 145 -13.07 4.23 3.18
C PHE A 145 -13.58 4.91 4.43
N ASP A 146 -14.90 4.90 4.61
CA ASP A 146 -15.48 5.26 5.89
C ASP A 146 -15.32 4.14 6.94
N GLY A 147 -15.71 4.42 8.17
CA GLY A 147 -15.65 3.44 9.27
C GLY A 147 -16.55 2.21 9.07
N SER A 148 -17.50 2.22 8.13
CA SER A 148 -18.33 1.07 7.80
C SER A 148 -17.71 0.15 6.73
N GLY A 149 -16.61 0.61 6.07
CA GLY A 149 -15.98 -0.09 4.97
C GLY A 149 -16.58 0.25 3.62
N LYS A 150 -17.38 1.31 3.53
CA LYS A 150 -17.84 1.83 2.26
C LYS A 150 -16.72 2.65 1.62
N PRO A 151 -16.34 2.35 0.37
CA PRO A 151 -15.41 3.18 -0.36
C PRO A 151 -16.07 4.54 -0.66
N LEU A 152 -15.36 5.62 -0.34
CA LEU A 152 -15.83 7.00 -0.54
C LEU A 152 -15.27 7.57 -1.83
N MET A 153 -14.02 7.27 -2.12
CA MET A 153 -13.27 7.91 -3.18
C MET A 153 -12.08 7.04 -3.60
N GLN A 154 -11.72 7.13 -4.88
CA GLN A 154 -10.43 6.68 -5.39
C GLN A 154 -9.65 7.86 -5.95
N MET A 155 -8.34 7.88 -5.70
CA MET A 155 -7.41 8.82 -6.31
C MET A 155 -6.24 8.08 -6.94
N PRO A 156 -5.94 8.29 -8.22
CA PRO A 156 -4.68 7.87 -8.81
C PRO A 156 -3.57 8.79 -8.29
N ALA A 157 -2.58 8.26 -7.58
CA ALA A 157 -1.48 9.04 -7.06
C ALA A 157 -0.23 8.89 -7.95
N GLY A 158 0.63 9.92 -7.97
CA GLY A 158 1.91 9.85 -8.68
C GLY A 158 1.82 9.93 -10.21
N THR A 159 0.70 10.36 -10.76
CA THR A 159 0.48 10.55 -12.21
C THR A 159 0.28 12.02 -12.59
N GLY A 160 0.89 12.95 -11.83
CA GLY A 160 0.71 14.38 -11.97
C GLY A 160 -0.44 14.96 -11.14
N THR A 161 -1.07 14.13 -10.30
CA THR A 161 -2.07 14.53 -9.32
C THR A 161 -1.61 14.15 -7.91
N PHE A 162 -1.99 14.95 -6.91
CA PHE A 162 -1.62 14.73 -5.49
C PHE A 162 -0.11 14.66 -5.25
N GLU A 163 0.63 15.46 -5.99
CA GLU A 163 2.10 15.54 -5.90
C GLU A 163 2.56 16.76 -5.08
N THR A 164 1.61 17.51 -4.51
CA THR A 164 1.88 18.64 -3.63
C THR A 164 1.21 18.46 -2.27
N VAL A 165 1.79 19.09 -1.23
CA VAL A 165 1.22 19.04 0.14
C VAL A 165 -0.19 19.62 0.19
N PRO A 166 -0.52 20.77 -0.43
CA PRO A 166 -1.88 21.29 -0.45
C PRO A 166 -2.91 20.33 -1.05
N GLU A 167 -2.59 19.68 -2.19
CA GLU A 167 -3.48 18.71 -2.82
C GLU A 167 -3.72 17.48 -1.90
N GLN A 168 -2.66 17.00 -1.25
CA GLN A 168 -2.78 15.88 -0.33
C GLN A 168 -3.65 16.24 0.90
N LEU A 169 -3.48 17.46 1.42
CA LEU A 169 -4.31 17.96 2.54
C LEU A 169 -5.76 18.17 2.13
N GLU A 170 -6.01 18.67 0.93
CA GLU A 170 -7.37 18.83 0.40
C GLU A 170 -8.12 17.50 0.39
N ILE A 171 -7.50 16.44 -0.13
CA ILE A 171 -8.08 15.10 -0.17
C ILE A 171 -8.42 14.58 1.25
N LEU A 172 -7.52 14.75 2.20
CA LEU A 172 -7.76 14.30 3.59
C LEU A 172 -8.93 15.05 4.24
N ARG A 173 -9.23 16.27 3.80
CA ARG A 173 -10.29 17.14 4.33
C ARG A 173 -11.62 17.00 3.62
N LEU A 174 -11.65 16.56 2.36
CA LEU A 174 -12.90 16.40 1.59
C LEU A 174 -13.93 15.50 2.24
N GLN A 175 -13.52 14.66 3.18
CA GLN A 175 -14.37 13.69 3.84
C GLN A 175 -14.63 14.01 5.33
N GLN A 176 -14.32 15.23 5.75
CA GLN A 176 -14.58 15.70 7.13
C GLN A 176 -16.02 16.15 7.32
#